data_ac58ee80c4fa23aae329012991de1e01
#
_entry.id   ac58ee80c4fa23aae329012991de1e01
#
_cell.length_a   1.000
_cell.length_b   1.000
_cell.length_c   1.000
_cell.angle_alpha   90.00
_cell.angle_beta   90.00
_cell.angle_gamma   90.00
#
_symmetry.space_group_name_H-M   'P 1'
#
loop_
_entity.id
_entity.type
_entity.pdbx_description
1 polymer ?
#
loop_
_entity_poly.entity_id
_entity_poly.type
_entity_poly.pdbx_seq_one_letter_code
_entity_poly.pdbx_strand_id
1 'polypeptide(L)'
;MRSALLFVLLVAISSYADASPTARRDSALKAIDACLQRNEVASRECKKINANVQTVVEVYKQGDKTVLPTLFKFTYLTDFYGDALLADPDGFLTEMSRLPEKDQRAVVAGIAGGMFGIRTKERFEAIRALLREIPDSDPIKPASQVCLRVVERKNASFFLSYFPPQIFTSRAADFQLRWYSADMYALGETPLWPPSSEHETIYRLTYLPAFSGPSVITLRVSPGGEGRVAIKTIDGDRDVTKIDDTSYVSRDQLAPFFSLLDQAHFWETPTELPTRGLDGAEWIMEGVKDGNYRTVVRWCPDIEHQTADEIRFGDAGHLLFELAGHKHTGGC
;
A
#
# COMPACT_ATOMS: atom_id res chain seq x y z
N MET A 1 -35.24 12.83 -58.02
CA MET A 1 -35.37 13.20 -56.60
C MET A 1 -34.52 12.30 -55.66
N ARG A 2 -33.24 11.97 -56.01
CA ARG A 2 -32.36 11.11 -55.19
C ARG A 2 -30.99 11.79 -54.85
N SER A 3 -30.74 13.02 -55.30
CA SER A 3 -29.45 13.70 -55.07
C SER A 3 -29.43 14.74 -53.95
N ALA A 4 -30.57 15.09 -53.36
CA ALA A 4 -30.62 16.13 -52.30
C ALA A 4 -30.44 15.59 -50.88
N LEU A 5 -30.58 14.27 -50.65
CA LEU A 5 -30.46 13.68 -49.31
C LEU A 5 -29.01 13.37 -48.91
N LEU A 6 -28.08 13.30 -49.86
CA LEU A 6 -26.66 12.97 -49.58
C LEU A 6 -25.87 14.19 -49.10
N PHE A 7 -26.31 15.41 -49.42
CA PHE A 7 -25.60 16.67 -49.07
C PHE A 7 -25.87 17.11 -47.64
N VAL A 8 -27.03 16.78 -47.06
CA VAL A 8 -27.37 17.15 -45.67
C VAL A 8 -26.69 16.27 -44.64
N LEU A 9 -26.34 15.01 -44.99
CA LEU A 9 -25.62 14.12 -44.08
C LEU A 9 -24.14 14.42 -43.99
N LEU A 10 -23.52 14.98 -45.05
CA LEU A 10 -22.10 15.37 -45.05
C LEU A 10 -21.81 16.66 -44.30
N VAL A 11 -22.77 17.60 -44.21
CA VAL A 11 -22.61 18.85 -43.44
C VAL A 11 -22.76 18.60 -41.94
N ALA A 12 -23.52 17.59 -41.51
CA ALA A 12 -23.67 17.24 -40.09
C ALA A 12 -22.47 16.50 -39.49
N ILE A 13 -21.62 15.86 -40.31
CA ILE A 13 -20.41 15.15 -39.84
C ILE A 13 -19.19 16.12 -39.78
N SER A 14 -19.19 17.21 -40.55
CA SER A 14 -18.08 18.16 -40.59
C SER A 14 -18.08 19.18 -39.44
N SER A 15 -19.16 19.34 -38.69
CA SER A 15 -19.23 20.30 -37.58
C SER A 15 -18.71 19.76 -36.22
N TYR A 16 -18.29 18.50 -36.16
CA TYR A 16 -17.71 17.92 -34.92
C TYR A 16 -16.15 17.86 -34.93
N ALA A 17 -15.49 18.31 -35.99
CA ALA A 17 -14.07 18.06 -36.20
C ALA A 17 -13.12 19.26 -35.90
N ASP A 18 -13.61 20.46 -35.56
CA ASP A 18 -12.77 21.68 -35.50
C ASP A 18 -12.95 22.55 -34.25
N ALA A 19 -13.12 21.98 -33.08
CA ALA A 19 -12.87 22.77 -31.88
C ALA A 19 -11.34 22.92 -31.71
N SER A 20 -10.83 24.16 -31.61
CA SER A 20 -9.41 24.40 -31.35
C SER A 20 -8.99 23.63 -30.04
N PRO A 21 -7.70 23.26 -29.90
CA PRO A 21 -7.21 22.63 -28.68
C PRO A 21 -7.64 23.38 -27.42
N THR A 22 -7.62 24.69 -27.44
CA THR A 22 -8.06 25.56 -26.34
C THR A 22 -9.55 25.41 -26.06
N ALA A 23 -10.41 25.39 -27.10
CA ALA A 23 -11.84 25.23 -26.92
C ALA A 23 -12.21 23.84 -26.38
N ARG A 24 -11.48 22.78 -26.76
CA ARG A 24 -11.63 21.43 -26.20
C ARG A 24 -11.23 21.40 -24.73
N ARG A 25 -10.11 22.02 -24.36
CA ARG A 25 -9.65 22.19 -22.98
C ARG A 25 -10.72 22.85 -22.13
N ASP A 26 -11.18 24.04 -22.54
CA ASP A 26 -12.11 24.85 -21.76
C ASP A 26 -13.46 24.13 -21.57
N SER A 27 -13.92 23.44 -22.60
CA SER A 27 -15.12 22.60 -22.53
C SER A 27 -14.96 21.45 -21.55
N ALA A 28 -13.80 20.74 -21.55
CA ALA A 28 -13.51 19.64 -20.65
C ALA A 28 -13.39 20.12 -19.19
N LEU A 29 -12.68 21.24 -18.95
CA LEU A 29 -12.56 21.83 -17.59
C LEU A 29 -13.92 22.24 -17.04
N LYS A 30 -14.75 22.91 -17.84
CA LYS A 30 -16.11 23.30 -17.44
C LYS A 30 -16.99 22.10 -17.11
N ALA A 31 -16.89 21.02 -17.88
CA ALA A 31 -17.65 19.81 -17.63
C ALA A 31 -17.19 19.10 -16.35
N ILE A 32 -15.87 19.10 -16.07
CA ILE A 32 -15.29 18.56 -14.84
C ILE A 32 -15.78 19.36 -13.64
N ASP A 33 -15.68 20.68 -13.66
CA ASP A 33 -16.13 21.54 -12.55
C ASP A 33 -17.62 21.39 -12.29
N ALA A 34 -18.46 21.32 -13.32
CA ALA A 34 -19.89 21.08 -13.19
C ALA A 34 -20.21 19.72 -12.53
N CYS A 35 -19.42 18.68 -12.82
CA CYS A 35 -19.57 17.38 -12.19
C CYS A 35 -19.17 17.42 -10.71
N LEU A 36 -18.01 18.03 -10.40
CA LEU A 36 -17.47 18.08 -9.03
C LEU A 36 -18.34 18.94 -8.08
N GLN A 37 -18.97 20.01 -8.59
CA GLN A 37 -19.84 20.89 -7.79
C GLN A 37 -21.13 20.21 -7.34
N ARG A 38 -21.64 19.24 -8.09
CA ARG A 38 -22.94 18.60 -7.80
C ARG A 38 -22.89 17.47 -6.80
N ASN A 39 -21.70 16.97 -6.46
CA ASN A 39 -21.49 15.85 -5.52
C ASN A 39 -22.29 14.57 -5.85
N GLU A 40 -22.87 14.47 -7.06
CA GLU A 40 -23.67 13.34 -7.53
C GLU A 40 -22.96 12.62 -8.67
N VAL A 41 -22.24 11.55 -8.34
CA VAL A 41 -21.51 10.69 -9.31
C VAL A 41 -22.47 10.11 -10.39
N ALA A 42 -23.75 10.02 -10.08
CA ALA A 42 -24.79 9.51 -10.98
C ALA A 42 -25.38 10.57 -11.92
N SER A 43 -24.95 11.83 -11.84
CA SER A 43 -25.49 12.90 -12.68
C SER A 43 -25.15 12.70 -14.16
N ARG A 44 -25.99 13.25 -15.04
CA ARG A 44 -25.80 13.16 -16.50
C ARG A 44 -24.48 13.78 -16.96
N GLU A 45 -24.04 14.83 -16.25
CA GLU A 45 -22.79 15.54 -16.47
C GLU A 45 -21.57 14.72 -16.13
N CYS A 46 -21.66 13.85 -15.13
CA CYS A 46 -20.55 12.97 -14.73
C CYS A 46 -20.39 11.72 -15.60
N LYS A 47 -21.36 11.37 -16.45
CA LYS A 47 -21.24 10.18 -17.33
C LYS A 47 -20.05 10.20 -18.28
N LYS A 48 -19.52 11.37 -18.62
CA LYS A 48 -18.36 11.54 -19.49
C LYS A 48 -17.12 12.05 -18.75
N ILE A 49 -17.12 12.02 -17.41
CA ILE A 49 -16.04 12.59 -16.62
C ILE A 49 -14.67 12.03 -17.02
N ASN A 50 -14.56 10.71 -17.18
CA ASN A 50 -13.30 10.09 -17.57
C ASN A 50 -12.79 10.54 -18.93
N ALA A 51 -13.67 10.74 -19.92
CA ALA A 51 -13.28 11.25 -21.23
C ALA A 51 -12.79 12.72 -21.15
N ASN A 52 -13.45 13.54 -20.34
CA ASN A 52 -13.04 14.91 -20.10
C ASN A 52 -11.68 14.97 -19.36
N VAL A 53 -11.47 14.12 -18.35
CA VAL A 53 -10.20 14.01 -17.62
C VAL A 53 -9.09 13.58 -18.58
N GLN A 54 -9.30 12.60 -19.45
CA GLN A 54 -8.33 12.21 -20.46
C GLN A 54 -7.99 13.35 -21.43
N THR A 55 -8.98 14.13 -21.85
CA THR A 55 -8.74 15.34 -22.66
C THR A 55 -7.81 16.31 -21.93
N VAL A 56 -8.02 16.55 -20.64
CA VAL A 56 -7.18 17.45 -19.83
C VAL A 56 -5.78 16.86 -19.61
N VAL A 57 -5.64 15.55 -19.46
CA VAL A 57 -4.33 14.86 -19.40
C VAL A 57 -3.55 15.07 -20.72
N GLU A 58 -4.22 14.95 -21.88
CA GLU A 58 -3.55 15.19 -23.16
C GLU A 58 -3.14 16.65 -23.33
N VAL A 59 -3.95 17.60 -22.88
CA VAL A 59 -3.61 19.03 -22.85
C VAL A 59 -2.38 19.30 -21.99
N TYR A 60 -2.28 18.67 -20.82
CA TYR A 60 -1.09 18.73 -19.97
C TYR A 60 0.16 18.21 -20.70
N LYS A 61 0.05 17.04 -21.35
CA LYS A 61 1.15 16.44 -22.11
C LYS A 61 1.60 17.31 -23.29
N GLN A 62 0.71 18.12 -23.86
CA GLN A 62 1.01 19.10 -24.92
C GLN A 62 1.68 20.38 -24.37
N GLY A 63 1.92 20.46 -23.05
CA GLY A 63 2.68 21.55 -22.43
C GLY A 63 1.87 22.57 -21.63
N ASP A 64 0.53 22.47 -21.60
CA ASP A 64 -0.29 23.35 -20.75
C ASP A 64 -0.33 22.85 -19.30
N LYS A 65 0.60 23.35 -18.50
CA LYS A 65 0.75 22.99 -17.09
C LYS A 65 -0.34 23.61 -16.19
N THR A 66 -1.09 24.60 -16.67
CA THR A 66 -2.13 25.30 -15.87
C THR A 66 -3.30 24.40 -15.48
N VAL A 67 -3.46 23.27 -16.13
CA VAL A 67 -4.53 22.29 -15.86
C VAL A 67 -4.21 21.32 -14.71
N LEU A 68 -2.97 21.29 -14.21
CA LEU A 68 -2.51 20.35 -13.19
C LEU A 68 -3.34 20.38 -11.89
N PRO A 69 -3.71 21.55 -11.33
CA PRO A 69 -4.56 21.62 -10.14
C PRO A 69 -5.93 20.94 -10.32
N THR A 70 -6.48 20.94 -11.54
CA THR A 70 -7.73 20.21 -11.83
C THR A 70 -7.50 18.71 -11.84
N LEU A 71 -6.36 18.23 -12.37
CA LEU A 71 -6.04 16.80 -12.42
C LEU A 71 -5.78 16.24 -11.03
N PHE A 72 -5.24 17.01 -10.09
CA PHE A 72 -5.04 16.58 -8.69
C PHE A 72 -6.33 16.21 -7.94
N LYS A 73 -7.50 16.57 -8.46
CA LYS A 73 -8.79 16.16 -7.90
C LYS A 73 -9.15 14.69 -8.19
N PHE A 74 -8.35 13.97 -9.01
CA PHE A 74 -8.65 12.61 -9.47
C PHE A 74 -7.61 11.59 -9.01
N THR A 75 -7.82 10.98 -7.87
CA THR A 75 -6.87 10.06 -7.21
C THR A 75 -6.54 8.79 -8.00
N TYR A 76 -7.34 8.44 -8.99
CA TYR A 76 -7.12 7.26 -9.83
C TYR A 76 -6.11 7.48 -10.98
N LEU A 77 -5.60 8.71 -11.16
CA LEU A 77 -4.61 9.04 -12.21
C LEU A 77 -3.18 8.64 -11.81
N THR A 78 -2.99 7.43 -11.28
CA THR A 78 -1.73 7.00 -10.68
C THR A 78 -0.55 7.01 -11.67
N ASP A 79 -0.74 6.44 -12.85
CA ASP A 79 0.31 6.42 -13.87
C ASP A 79 0.64 7.84 -14.35
N PHE A 80 -0.39 8.69 -14.55
CA PHE A 80 -0.21 10.08 -14.94
C PHE A 80 0.61 10.87 -13.92
N TYR A 81 0.34 10.72 -12.63
CA TYR A 81 1.08 11.47 -11.60
C TYR A 81 2.57 11.15 -11.59
N GLY A 82 2.92 9.88 -11.72
CA GLY A 82 4.33 9.50 -11.86
C GLY A 82 4.99 10.05 -13.12
N ASP A 83 4.29 10.04 -14.27
CA ASP A 83 4.80 10.60 -15.51
C ASP A 83 4.96 12.12 -15.44
N ALA A 84 3.98 12.81 -14.85
CA ALA A 84 4.01 14.27 -14.68
C ALA A 84 5.14 14.70 -13.73
N LEU A 85 5.35 13.98 -12.64
CA LEU A 85 6.45 14.20 -11.70
C LEU A 85 7.81 14.00 -12.39
N LEU A 86 7.97 12.91 -13.16
CA LEU A 86 9.23 12.64 -13.87
C LEU A 86 9.52 13.67 -14.97
N ALA A 87 8.48 14.23 -15.59
CA ALA A 87 8.63 15.21 -16.67
C ALA A 87 8.93 16.64 -16.19
N ASP A 88 8.41 17.01 -15.00
CA ASP A 88 8.53 18.38 -14.45
C ASP A 88 8.43 18.32 -12.92
N PRO A 89 9.49 17.88 -12.22
CA PRO A 89 9.47 17.70 -10.78
C PRO A 89 9.22 18.99 -10.01
N ASP A 90 9.84 20.09 -10.43
CA ASP A 90 9.74 21.38 -9.76
C ASP A 90 8.33 21.95 -9.85
N GLY A 91 7.78 21.99 -11.07
CA GLY A 91 6.41 22.44 -11.29
C GLY A 91 5.38 21.56 -10.60
N PHE A 92 5.54 20.24 -10.69
CA PHE A 92 4.62 19.29 -10.07
C PHE A 92 4.59 19.40 -8.54
N LEU A 93 5.75 19.36 -7.88
CA LEU A 93 5.87 19.41 -6.43
C LEU A 93 5.46 20.79 -5.88
N THR A 94 5.76 21.87 -6.61
CA THR A 94 5.32 23.22 -6.25
C THR A 94 3.79 23.32 -6.25
N GLU A 95 3.12 22.88 -7.31
CA GLU A 95 1.66 22.91 -7.37
C GLU A 95 1.01 21.95 -6.33
N MET A 96 1.60 20.76 -6.13
CA MET A 96 1.13 19.83 -5.11
C MET A 96 1.23 20.45 -3.70
N SER A 97 2.32 21.14 -3.38
CA SER A 97 2.53 21.76 -2.05
C SER A 97 1.50 22.85 -1.70
N ARG A 98 0.82 23.41 -2.70
CA ARG A 98 -0.24 24.42 -2.52
C ARG A 98 -1.61 23.82 -2.18
N LEU A 99 -1.76 22.51 -2.34
CA LEU A 99 -3.02 21.83 -2.02
C LEU A 99 -3.25 21.74 -0.51
N PRO A 100 -4.52 21.61 -0.06
CA PRO A 100 -4.83 21.19 1.30
C PRO A 100 -4.15 19.84 1.62
N GLU A 101 -3.74 19.63 2.87
CA GLU A 101 -2.99 18.43 3.29
C GLU A 101 -3.68 17.11 2.88
N LYS A 102 -5.00 17.04 2.99
CA LYS A 102 -5.78 15.87 2.57
C LYS A 102 -5.57 15.55 1.08
N ASP A 103 -5.59 16.58 0.24
CA ASP A 103 -5.46 16.43 -1.20
C ASP A 103 -4.00 16.12 -1.58
N GLN A 104 -3.01 16.72 -0.88
CA GLN A 104 -1.60 16.35 -1.04
C GLN A 104 -1.41 14.85 -0.78
N ARG A 105 -1.94 14.31 0.33
CA ARG A 105 -1.85 12.88 0.63
C ARG A 105 -2.45 12.00 -0.47
N ALA A 106 -3.56 12.41 -1.04
CA ALA A 106 -4.20 11.68 -2.14
C ALA A 106 -3.34 11.65 -3.41
N VAL A 107 -2.73 12.79 -3.78
CA VAL A 107 -1.79 12.88 -4.91
C VAL A 107 -0.54 12.04 -4.67
N VAL A 108 0.05 12.13 -3.49
CA VAL A 108 1.22 11.34 -3.08
C VAL A 108 0.93 9.84 -3.14
N ALA A 109 -0.25 9.42 -2.66
CA ALA A 109 -0.68 8.03 -2.78
C ALA A 109 -0.80 7.60 -4.26
N GLY A 110 -1.26 8.49 -5.13
CA GLY A 110 -1.30 8.27 -6.58
C GLY A 110 0.09 8.12 -7.20
N ILE A 111 1.05 8.99 -6.85
CA ILE A 111 2.47 8.87 -7.28
C ILE A 111 3.04 7.51 -6.89
N ALA A 112 2.74 7.04 -5.68
CA ALA A 112 3.18 5.74 -5.17
C ALA A 112 2.45 4.54 -5.81
N GLY A 113 1.58 4.76 -6.80
CA GLY A 113 0.86 3.72 -7.53
C GLY A 113 -0.51 3.35 -6.95
N GLY A 114 -1.09 4.19 -6.09
CA GLY A 114 -2.41 3.95 -5.50
C GLY A 114 -2.44 2.69 -4.61
N MET A 115 -3.51 1.91 -4.70
CA MET A 115 -3.69 0.67 -3.93
C MET A 115 -2.69 -0.42 -4.34
N PHE A 116 -2.32 -0.49 -5.63
CA PHE A 116 -1.53 -1.61 -6.17
C PHE A 116 -0.03 -1.34 -6.22
N GLY A 117 0.44 -0.15 -5.83
CA GLY A 117 1.83 0.27 -5.96
C GLY A 117 2.22 0.59 -7.41
N ILE A 118 3.46 1.00 -7.60
CA ILE A 118 4.03 1.29 -8.93
C ILE A 118 4.18 -0.03 -9.71
N ARG A 119 3.85 -0.02 -11.00
CA ARG A 119 3.76 -1.26 -11.81
C ARG A 119 5.10 -1.94 -12.03
N THR A 120 6.16 -1.17 -12.26
CA THR A 120 7.47 -1.72 -12.58
C THR A 120 8.56 -1.18 -11.67
N LYS A 121 9.61 -2.00 -11.48
CA LYS A 121 10.76 -1.63 -10.67
C LYS A 121 11.53 -0.46 -11.28
N GLU A 122 11.66 -0.42 -12.60
CA GLU A 122 12.36 0.64 -13.32
C GLU A 122 11.71 1.99 -13.08
N ARG A 123 10.38 2.05 -13.13
CA ARG A 123 9.61 3.27 -12.84
C ARG A 123 9.74 3.70 -11.37
N PHE A 124 9.69 2.74 -10.45
CA PHE A 124 9.94 3.00 -9.03
C PHE A 124 11.32 3.61 -8.81
N GLU A 125 12.37 3.01 -9.36
CA GLU A 125 13.74 3.50 -9.19
C GLU A 125 13.92 4.91 -9.82
N ALA A 126 13.30 5.17 -10.96
CA ALA A 126 13.34 6.51 -11.58
C ALA A 126 12.71 7.57 -10.68
N ILE A 127 11.51 7.32 -10.14
CA ILE A 127 10.82 8.26 -9.23
C ILE A 127 11.63 8.42 -7.93
N ARG A 128 12.11 7.32 -7.37
CA ARG A 128 12.90 7.31 -6.14
C ARG A 128 14.20 8.10 -6.28
N ALA A 129 14.95 7.89 -7.35
CA ALA A 129 16.19 8.60 -7.63
C ALA A 129 15.94 10.11 -7.75
N LEU A 130 14.96 10.50 -8.57
CA LEU A 130 14.57 11.90 -8.75
C LEU A 130 14.24 12.59 -7.39
N LEU A 131 13.41 11.97 -6.56
CA LEU A 131 13.02 12.55 -5.27
C LEU A 131 14.17 12.64 -4.26
N ARG A 132 15.16 11.74 -4.34
CA ARG A 132 16.37 11.76 -3.49
C ARG A 132 17.36 12.83 -3.91
N GLU A 133 17.50 13.07 -5.20
CA GLU A 133 18.46 14.00 -5.78
C GLU A 133 18.10 15.49 -5.57
N ILE A 134 16.84 15.79 -5.17
CA ILE A 134 16.42 17.16 -4.84
C ILE A 134 17.26 17.67 -3.65
N PRO A 135 18.00 18.79 -3.81
CA PRO A 135 18.88 19.31 -2.77
C PRO A 135 18.13 19.71 -1.50
N ASP A 136 18.78 19.63 -0.35
CA ASP A 136 18.17 20.02 0.93
C ASP A 136 17.86 21.51 1.01
N SER A 137 18.56 22.34 0.24
CA SER A 137 18.33 23.78 0.12
C SER A 137 17.14 24.15 -0.78
N ASP A 138 16.57 23.19 -1.50
CA ASP A 138 15.49 23.44 -2.44
C ASP A 138 14.16 23.65 -1.69
N PRO A 139 13.37 24.70 -2.02
CA PRO A 139 12.06 24.94 -1.40
C PRO A 139 11.06 23.79 -1.52
N ILE A 140 11.19 22.91 -2.56
CA ILE A 140 10.31 21.76 -2.75
C ILE A 140 10.78 20.50 -1.97
N LYS A 141 11.93 20.54 -1.31
CA LYS A 141 12.49 19.40 -0.56
C LYS A 141 11.52 18.79 0.46
N PRO A 142 10.80 19.55 1.29
CA PRO A 142 9.83 18.97 2.22
C PRO A 142 8.75 18.14 1.51
N ALA A 143 8.23 18.62 0.38
CA ALA A 143 7.25 17.91 -0.42
C ALA A 143 7.84 16.64 -1.04
N SER A 144 9.08 16.71 -1.56
CA SER A 144 9.77 15.55 -2.10
C SER A 144 10.03 14.46 -1.07
N GLN A 145 10.37 14.83 0.17
CA GLN A 145 10.58 13.88 1.26
C GLN A 145 9.28 13.17 1.68
N VAL A 146 8.14 13.88 1.67
CA VAL A 146 6.84 13.25 1.90
C VAL A 146 6.53 12.24 0.80
N CYS A 147 6.71 12.62 -0.47
CA CYS A 147 6.54 11.71 -1.61
C CYS A 147 7.47 10.50 -1.51
N LEU A 148 8.75 10.71 -1.21
CA LEU A 148 9.75 9.64 -1.13
C LEU A 148 9.37 8.58 -0.08
N ARG A 149 9.00 9.01 1.13
CA ARG A 149 8.58 8.09 2.20
C ARG A 149 7.41 7.19 1.76
N VAL A 150 6.39 7.77 1.15
CA VAL A 150 5.20 7.00 0.71
C VAL A 150 5.53 6.10 -0.49
N VAL A 151 6.34 6.58 -1.44
CA VAL A 151 6.81 5.80 -2.59
C VAL A 151 7.63 4.60 -2.12
N GLU A 152 8.59 4.78 -1.23
CA GLU A 152 9.41 3.70 -0.67
C GLU A 152 8.55 2.72 0.12
N ARG A 153 7.69 3.20 1.04
CA ARG A 153 6.80 2.35 1.83
C ARG A 153 5.95 1.45 0.94
N LYS A 154 5.16 2.03 0.04
CA LYS A 154 4.22 1.25 -0.79
C LYS A 154 4.88 0.31 -1.78
N ASN A 155 6.16 0.52 -2.06
CA ASN A 155 6.92 -0.27 -3.04
C ASN A 155 8.13 -0.96 -2.40
N ALA A 156 8.09 -1.20 -1.09
CA ALA A 156 9.20 -1.79 -0.34
C ALA A 156 9.65 -3.14 -0.90
N SER A 157 8.74 -3.95 -1.44
CA SER A 157 9.04 -5.23 -2.09
C SER A 157 9.98 -5.14 -3.30
N PHE A 158 10.19 -3.95 -3.88
CA PHE A 158 11.15 -3.77 -4.97
C PHE A 158 12.62 -3.73 -4.52
N PHE A 159 12.87 -3.42 -3.26
CA PHE A 159 14.24 -3.27 -2.75
C PHE A 159 14.51 -3.99 -1.42
N LEU A 160 13.48 -4.56 -0.78
CA LEU A 160 13.59 -5.40 0.41
C LEU A 160 12.89 -6.73 0.19
N SER A 161 13.57 -7.83 0.47
CA SER A 161 13.02 -9.17 0.38
C SER A 161 12.57 -9.63 1.77
N TYR A 162 11.36 -9.22 2.18
CA TYR A 162 10.79 -9.67 3.47
C TYR A 162 10.46 -11.15 3.47
N PHE A 163 10.13 -11.70 2.31
CA PHE A 163 9.68 -13.09 2.17
C PHE A 163 10.43 -13.80 1.06
N PRO A 164 10.57 -15.14 1.12
CA PRO A 164 11.12 -15.94 0.02
C PRO A 164 10.36 -15.71 -1.30
N PRO A 165 11.05 -15.77 -2.44
CA PRO A 165 10.37 -15.74 -3.74
C PRO A 165 9.31 -16.85 -3.82
N GLN A 166 8.14 -16.54 -4.36
CA GLN A 166 7.04 -17.49 -4.60
C GLN A 166 6.47 -18.16 -3.33
N ILE A 167 6.70 -17.60 -2.15
CA ILE A 167 6.14 -18.14 -0.90
C ILE A 167 4.61 -18.06 -0.89
N PHE A 168 4.05 -17.05 -1.51
CA PHE A 168 2.61 -16.90 -1.73
C PHE A 168 2.25 -17.46 -3.08
N THR A 169 1.22 -18.29 -3.16
CA THR A 169 0.81 -19.02 -4.36
C THR A 169 -0.61 -18.70 -4.82
N SER A 170 -1.33 -17.89 -4.06
CA SER A 170 -2.69 -17.47 -4.39
C SER A 170 -2.71 -16.55 -5.62
N ARG A 171 -3.91 -16.33 -6.19
CA ARG A 171 -4.09 -15.33 -7.27
C ARG A 171 -3.76 -13.90 -6.83
N ALA A 172 -3.71 -13.65 -5.54
CA ALA A 172 -3.38 -12.36 -4.94
C ALA A 172 -1.91 -12.27 -4.47
N ALA A 173 -1.05 -13.22 -4.81
CA ALA A 173 0.33 -13.33 -4.31
C ALA A 173 1.12 -12.02 -4.46
N ASP A 174 1.08 -11.38 -5.64
CA ASP A 174 1.77 -10.11 -5.89
C ASP A 174 1.21 -8.97 -5.02
N PHE A 175 -0.10 -8.92 -4.84
CA PHE A 175 -0.74 -7.95 -3.96
C PHE A 175 -0.36 -8.16 -2.50
N GLN A 176 -0.39 -9.40 -2.02
CA GLN A 176 0.01 -9.77 -0.66
C GLN A 176 1.46 -9.41 -0.39
N LEU A 177 2.37 -9.81 -1.28
CA LEU A 177 3.79 -9.50 -1.16
C LEU A 177 4.02 -7.99 -1.02
N ARG A 178 3.37 -7.18 -1.84
CA ARG A 178 3.47 -5.72 -1.77
C ARG A 178 2.87 -5.15 -0.50
N TRP A 179 1.67 -5.57 -0.15
CA TRP A 179 0.97 -5.10 1.03
C TRP A 179 1.73 -5.42 2.30
N TYR A 180 2.09 -6.70 2.52
CA TYR A 180 2.80 -7.13 3.72
C TYR A 180 4.18 -6.45 3.81
N SER A 181 4.91 -6.35 2.70
CA SER A 181 6.20 -5.65 2.68
C SER A 181 6.07 -4.17 3.00
N ALA A 182 5.00 -3.51 2.55
CA ALA A 182 4.75 -2.10 2.83
C ALA A 182 4.52 -1.85 4.32
N ASP A 183 3.74 -2.71 4.99
CA ASP A 183 3.45 -2.58 6.41
C ASP A 183 4.65 -2.95 7.28
N MET A 184 5.42 -3.98 6.90
CA MET A 184 6.69 -4.32 7.55
C MET A 184 7.71 -3.17 7.46
N TYR A 185 7.80 -2.55 6.30
CA TYR A 185 8.68 -1.38 6.10
C TYR A 185 8.22 -0.18 6.96
N ALA A 186 6.93 0.09 7.01
CA ALA A 186 6.36 1.17 7.81
C ALA A 186 6.59 0.96 9.32
N LEU A 187 6.54 -0.30 9.79
CA LEU A 187 6.86 -0.68 11.17
C LEU A 187 8.37 -0.64 11.47
N GLY A 188 9.22 -0.34 10.47
CA GLY A 188 10.67 -0.29 10.62
C GLY A 188 11.29 -1.67 10.87
N GLU A 189 10.64 -2.74 10.42
CA GLU A 189 11.16 -4.10 10.56
C GLU A 189 12.23 -4.40 9.53
N THR A 190 13.18 -5.23 9.92
CA THR A 190 14.18 -5.81 9.00
C THR A 190 13.66 -7.17 8.47
N PRO A 191 13.98 -7.54 7.22
CA PRO A 191 13.67 -8.87 6.72
C PRO A 191 14.26 -9.97 7.61
N LEU A 192 13.50 -11.04 7.84
CA LEU A 192 13.99 -12.27 8.46
C LEU A 192 14.45 -13.30 7.42
N TRP A 193 14.13 -13.06 6.16
CA TRP A 193 14.58 -13.85 5.02
C TRP A 193 15.68 -13.11 4.21
N PRO A 194 16.78 -13.76 3.81
CA PRO A 194 17.22 -15.08 4.31
C PRO A 194 17.68 -15.00 5.77
N PRO A 195 17.64 -16.10 6.54
CA PRO A 195 18.15 -16.13 7.91
C PRO A 195 19.61 -15.65 7.97
N SER A 196 19.90 -14.79 8.94
CA SER A 196 21.24 -14.20 9.08
C SER A 196 22.24 -15.11 9.79
N SER A 197 21.76 -16.07 10.59
CA SER A 197 22.57 -16.98 11.39
C SER A 197 21.84 -18.30 11.67
N GLU A 198 22.57 -19.41 11.66
CA GLU A 198 22.06 -20.72 12.04
C GLU A 198 21.72 -20.85 13.54
N HIS A 199 22.23 -19.93 14.37
CA HIS A 199 22.03 -19.96 15.83
C HIS A 199 20.94 -19.03 16.32
N GLU A 200 20.28 -18.32 15.42
CA GLU A 200 19.23 -17.35 15.80
C GLU A 200 17.87 -18.07 15.86
N THR A 201 17.13 -17.83 16.96
CA THR A 201 15.74 -18.26 17.07
C THR A 201 14.87 -17.03 17.22
N ILE A 202 14.05 -16.76 16.20
CA ILE A 202 13.17 -15.59 16.12
C ILE A 202 11.78 -16.08 15.73
N TYR A 203 10.75 -15.53 16.39
CA TYR A 203 9.39 -15.59 15.92
C TYR A 203 8.84 -14.16 15.79
N ARG A 204 8.12 -13.90 14.72
CA ARG A 204 7.53 -12.59 14.47
C ARG A 204 6.09 -12.74 14.02
N LEU A 205 5.17 -12.16 14.78
CA LEU A 205 3.78 -12.02 14.40
C LEU A 205 3.56 -10.62 13.84
N THR A 206 3.07 -10.54 12.60
CA THR A 206 2.55 -9.30 12.00
C THR A 206 1.03 -9.43 11.93
N TYR A 207 0.34 -8.50 12.57
CA TYR A 207 -1.11 -8.40 12.63
C TYR A 207 -1.58 -7.22 11.77
N LEU A 208 -2.37 -7.51 10.73
CA LEU A 208 -2.82 -6.55 9.73
C LEU A 208 -4.36 -6.48 9.72
N PRO A 209 -4.98 -5.67 10.59
CA PRO A 209 -6.43 -5.50 10.64
C PRO A 209 -6.93 -4.59 9.52
N ALA A 210 -8.16 -4.84 9.04
CA ALA A 210 -8.78 -4.06 7.96
C ALA A 210 -9.08 -2.60 8.36
N PHE A 211 -9.31 -2.31 9.66
CA PHE A 211 -9.84 -1.02 10.12
C PHE A 211 -8.95 -0.29 11.13
N SER A 212 -7.75 -0.79 11.40
CA SER A 212 -6.79 -0.13 12.29
C SER A 212 -5.37 -0.29 11.77
N GLY A 213 -4.40 0.39 12.41
CA GLY A 213 -3.01 0.29 11.99
C GLY A 213 -2.41 -1.08 12.28
N PRO A 214 -1.41 -1.51 11.50
CA PRO A 214 -0.71 -2.76 11.68
C PRO A 214 0.09 -2.79 12.99
N SER A 215 0.27 -4.00 13.51
CA SER A 215 1.14 -4.27 14.66
C SER A 215 2.12 -5.39 14.32
N VAL A 216 3.31 -5.33 14.92
CA VAL A 216 4.30 -6.40 14.85
C VAL A 216 4.81 -6.73 16.25
N ILE A 217 4.89 -8.02 16.55
CA ILE A 217 5.51 -8.53 17.77
C ILE A 217 6.66 -9.46 17.36
N THR A 218 7.87 -9.14 17.83
CA THR A 218 9.07 -9.92 17.53
C THR A 218 9.63 -10.51 18.82
N LEU A 219 9.63 -11.84 18.91
CA LEU A 219 10.29 -12.62 19.96
C LEU A 219 11.65 -13.07 19.47
N ARG A 220 12.70 -12.69 20.19
CA ARG A 220 14.07 -13.23 20.00
C ARG A 220 14.41 -14.09 21.21
N VAL A 221 14.80 -15.35 20.96
CA VAL A 221 15.11 -16.33 21.99
C VAL A 221 16.62 -16.51 22.10
N SER A 222 17.15 -16.36 23.31
CA SER A 222 18.55 -16.59 23.60
C SER A 222 18.89 -18.10 23.63
N PRO A 223 20.17 -18.50 23.51
CA PRO A 223 20.58 -19.88 23.67
C PRO A 223 20.20 -20.47 25.05
N GLY A 224 20.01 -19.62 26.09
CA GLY A 224 19.54 -20.03 27.42
C GLY A 224 18.04 -20.32 27.49
N GLY A 225 17.30 -20.01 26.41
CA GLY A 225 15.85 -20.21 26.35
C GLY A 225 15.02 -19.05 26.89
N GLU A 226 15.65 -17.95 27.32
CA GLU A 226 14.99 -16.71 27.68
C GLU A 226 14.67 -15.88 26.45
N GLY A 227 13.65 -15.00 26.51
CA GLY A 227 13.22 -14.23 25.37
C GLY A 227 13.21 -12.72 25.61
N ARG A 228 13.38 -11.99 24.52
CA ARG A 228 13.08 -10.56 24.42
C ARG A 228 11.93 -10.40 23.42
N VAL A 229 10.82 -9.85 23.90
CA VAL A 229 9.62 -9.59 23.10
C VAL A 229 9.54 -8.11 22.85
N ALA A 230 9.52 -7.68 21.61
CA ALA A 230 9.30 -6.30 21.21
C ALA A 230 7.98 -6.18 20.45
N ILE A 231 7.20 -5.14 20.73
CA ILE A 231 5.97 -4.82 20.01
C ILE A 231 6.06 -3.41 19.43
N LYS A 232 5.64 -3.27 18.18
CA LYS A 232 5.44 -1.99 17.52
C LYS A 232 4.05 -1.93 16.90
N THR A 233 3.42 -0.76 16.99
CA THR A 233 2.14 -0.47 16.35
C THR A 233 2.19 0.92 15.75
N ILE A 234 1.69 1.09 14.55
CA ILE A 234 1.59 2.41 13.90
C ILE A 234 0.12 2.78 13.66
N ASP A 235 -0.14 4.08 13.55
CA ASP A 235 -1.38 4.60 13.01
C ASP A 235 -1.35 4.46 11.49
N GLY A 236 -2.19 3.59 10.94
CA GLY A 236 -2.21 3.29 9.49
C GLY A 236 -2.43 4.53 8.60
N ASP A 237 -3.15 5.53 9.12
CA ASP A 237 -3.44 6.76 8.36
C ASP A 237 -2.32 7.81 8.43
N ARG A 238 -1.54 7.81 9.51
CA ARG A 238 -0.58 8.88 9.80
C ARG A 238 0.87 8.43 9.81
N ASP A 239 1.14 7.12 9.70
CA ASP A 239 2.48 6.53 9.87
C ASP A 239 3.18 6.92 11.17
N VAL A 240 2.39 7.15 12.22
CA VAL A 240 2.90 7.52 13.53
C VAL A 240 2.96 6.30 14.41
N THR A 241 4.13 6.03 14.99
CA THR A 241 4.30 4.97 15.98
C THR A 241 3.43 5.26 17.21
N LYS A 242 2.55 4.31 17.56
CA LYS A 242 1.70 4.37 18.75
C LYS A 242 2.31 3.60 19.91
N ILE A 243 2.94 2.47 19.61
CA ILE A 243 3.56 1.59 20.59
C ILE A 243 4.94 1.20 20.05
N ASP A 244 5.95 1.24 20.92
CA ASP A 244 7.30 0.72 20.68
C ASP A 244 7.87 0.28 22.04
N ASP A 245 7.44 -0.90 22.49
CA ASP A 245 7.76 -1.43 23.81
C ASP A 245 8.58 -2.72 23.71
N THR A 246 9.32 -3.01 24.79
CA THR A 246 10.13 -4.22 24.91
C THR A 246 9.99 -4.85 26.30
N SER A 247 9.72 -6.15 26.33
CA SER A 247 9.62 -6.96 27.55
C SER A 247 10.63 -8.12 27.54
N TYR A 248 11.06 -8.55 28.72
CA TYR A 248 11.89 -9.75 28.89
C TYR A 248 11.04 -10.86 29.49
N VAL A 249 11.18 -12.06 28.96
CA VAL A 249 10.37 -13.22 29.34
C VAL A 249 11.28 -14.41 29.67
N SER A 250 10.95 -15.14 30.70
CA SER A 250 11.68 -16.33 31.10
C SER A 250 11.37 -17.51 30.19
N ARG A 251 12.19 -18.55 30.26
CA ARG A 251 11.96 -19.81 29.56
C ARG A 251 10.61 -20.44 29.90
N ASP A 252 10.20 -20.39 31.19
CA ASP A 252 8.95 -20.97 31.64
C ASP A 252 7.73 -20.21 31.09
N GLN A 253 7.84 -18.88 30.94
CA GLN A 253 6.80 -18.07 30.31
C GLN A 253 6.67 -18.33 28.79
N LEU A 254 7.76 -18.76 28.13
CA LEU A 254 7.78 -19.10 26.71
C LEU A 254 7.31 -20.53 26.42
N ALA A 255 7.37 -21.44 27.40
CA ALA A 255 7.00 -22.84 27.17
C ALA A 255 5.57 -23.03 26.61
N PRO A 256 4.53 -22.31 27.07
CA PRO A 256 3.20 -22.39 26.46
C PRO A 256 3.17 -21.94 25.00
N PHE A 257 3.92 -20.89 24.62
CA PHE A 257 3.99 -20.41 23.24
C PHE A 257 4.55 -21.50 22.31
N PHE A 258 5.65 -22.13 22.67
CA PHE A 258 6.22 -23.21 21.86
C PHE A 258 5.28 -24.41 21.79
N SER A 259 4.61 -24.77 22.89
CA SER A 259 3.61 -25.84 22.90
C SER A 259 2.44 -25.55 21.95
N LEU A 260 1.99 -24.31 21.86
CA LEU A 260 0.93 -23.91 20.92
C LEU A 260 1.40 -23.99 19.47
N LEU A 261 2.64 -23.58 19.17
CA LEU A 261 3.22 -23.69 17.83
C LEU A 261 3.37 -25.16 17.40
N ASP A 262 3.80 -26.04 18.31
CA ASP A 262 3.89 -27.48 18.05
C ASP A 262 2.51 -28.07 17.78
N GLN A 263 1.47 -27.72 18.57
CA GLN A 263 0.08 -28.12 18.36
C GLN A 263 -0.52 -27.56 17.07
N ALA A 264 -0.11 -26.38 16.63
CA ALA A 264 -0.51 -25.78 15.36
C ALA A 264 0.26 -26.34 14.15
N HIS A 265 1.19 -27.28 14.36
CA HIS A 265 2.08 -27.84 13.35
C HIS A 265 2.78 -26.72 12.54
N PHE A 266 3.22 -25.65 13.21
CA PHE A 266 3.70 -24.42 12.58
C PHE A 266 4.74 -24.64 11.49
N TRP A 267 5.66 -25.57 11.69
CA TRP A 267 6.75 -25.82 10.75
C TRP A 267 6.33 -26.66 9.52
N GLU A 268 5.22 -27.40 9.60
CA GLU A 268 4.72 -28.35 8.59
C GLU A 268 3.47 -27.84 7.85
N THR A 269 2.65 -27.01 8.51
CA THR A 269 1.36 -26.53 7.97
C THR A 269 1.56 -25.71 6.69
N PRO A 270 0.62 -25.71 5.72
CA PRO A 270 0.72 -24.87 4.53
C PRO A 270 0.90 -23.38 4.87
N THR A 271 1.72 -22.67 4.10
CA THR A 271 1.92 -21.21 4.26
C THR A 271 0.60 -20.46 4.25
N GLU A 272 -0.29 -20.80 3.33
CA GLU A 272 -1.60 -20.17 3.18
C GLU A 272 -2.70 -21.22 3.18
N LEU A 273 -3.88 -20.82 3.63
CA LEU A 273 -5.12 -21.58 3.44
C LEU A 273 -6.04 -20.83 2.47
N PRO A 274 -6.94 -21.55 1.76
CA PRO A 274 -7.83 -20.93 0.77
C PRO A 274 -8.90 -20.02 1.39
N THR A 275 -9.15 -20.13 2.70
CA THR A 275 -10.18 -19.36 3.42
C THR A 275 -9.72 -17.92 3.60
N ARG A 276 -10.48 -16.97 3.06
CA ARG A 276 -10.25 -15.52 3.21
C ARG A 276 -11.58 -14.80 3.30
N GLY A 277 -11.62 -13.74 4.11
CA GLY A 277 -12.72 -12.78 4.17
C GLY A 277 -12.40 -11.47 3.47
N LEU A 278 -13.39 -10.58 3.43
CA LEU A 278 -13.22 -9.22 2.90
C LEU A 278 -12.77 -8.25 4.02
N ASP A 279 -13.32 -8.45 5.22
CA ASP A 279 -13.02 -7.68 6.43
C ASP A 279 -12.39 -8.62 7.46
N GLY A 280 -11.70 -8.08 8.47
CA GLY A 280 -11.04 -8.88 9.49
C GLY A 280 -9.56 -8.56 9.60
N ALA A 281 -8.72 -9.54 9.87
CA ALA A 281 -7.28 -9.36 10.03
C ALA A 281 -6.48 -10.51 9.41
N GLU A 282 -5.39 -10.17 8.73
CA GLU A 282 -4.34 -11.13 8.35
C GLU A 282 -3.34 -11.26 9.50
N TRP A 283 -3.06 -12.50 9.88
CA TRP A 283 -2.07 -12.86 10.87
C TRP A 283 -0.93 -13.58 10.18
N ILE A 284 0.24 -12.95 10.15
CA ILE A 284 1.45 -13.48 9.48
C ILE A 284 2.45 -13.82 10.58
N MET A 285 2.71 -15.10 10.79
CA MET A 285 3.75 -15.54 11.71
C MET A 285 4.95 -16.05 10.93
N GLU A 286 6.11 -15.47 11.19
CA GLU A 286 7.39 -15.90 10.68
C GLU A 286 8.18 -16.58 11.79
N GLY A 287 8.93 -17.60 11.44
CA GLY A 287 9.86 -18.30 12.34
C GLY A 287 11.21 -18.48 11.69
N VAL A 288 12.27 -18.19 12.44
CA VAL A 288 13.66 -18.56 12.13
C VAL A 288 14.15 -19.44 13.27
N LYS A 289 14.63 -20.64 12.94
CA LYS A 289 15.22 -21.56 13.89
C LYS A 289 16.19 -22.49 13.20
N ASP A 290 17.39 -22.65 13.74
CA ASP A 290 18.42 -23.55 13.22
C ASP A 290 18.70 -23.33 11.71
N GLY A 291 18.75 -22.07 11.27
CA GLY A 291 18.95 -21.68 9.87
C GLY A 291 17.74 -21.89 8.96
N ASN A 292 16.64 -22.45 9.46
CA ASN A 292 15.41 -22.61 8.72
C ASN A 292 14.52 -21.38 8.86
N TYR A 293 13.80 -21.03 7.79
CA TYR A 293 12.82 -19.98 7.77
C TYR A 293 11.43 -20.57 7.45
N ARG A 294 10.44 -20.09 8.14
CA ARG A 294 9.03 -20.43 7.90
C ARG A 294 8.16 -19.18 7.97
N THR A 295 7.12 -19.12 7.13
CA THR A 295 6.02 -18.16 7.28
C THR A 295 4.68 -18.87 7.11
N VAL A 296 3.73 -18.48 7.94
CA VAL A 296 2.34 -18.98 7.95
C VAL A 296 1.42 -17.79 8.00
N VAL A 297 0.45 -17.75 7.09
CA VAL A 297 -0.56 -16.70 6.98
C VAL A 297 -1.92 -17.29 7.26
N ARG A 298 -2.67 -16.66 8.16
CA ARG A 298 -4.04 -17.04 8.49
C ARG A 298 -4.90 -15.78 8.52
N TRP A 299 -6.07 -15.88 7.90
CA TRP A 299 -7.11 -14.88 8.03
C TRP A 299 -7.97 -15.21 9.24
N CYS A 300 -8.04 -14.30 10.22
CA CYS A 300 -8.89 -14.44 11.42
C CYS A 300 -8.84 -15.83 12.08
N PRO A 301 -7.69 -16.31 12.56
CA PRO A 301 -7.55 -17.67 13.09
C PRO A 301 -8.28 -17.90 14.42
N ASP A 302 -8.85 -16.87 15.01
CA ASP A 302 -9.49 -16.85 16.32
C ASP A 302 -11.04 -16.82 16.25
N ILE A 303 -11.63 -16.96 15.07
CA ILE A 303 -13.11 -17.01 14.91
C ILE A 303 -13.66 -18.43 14.90
N GLU A 304 -14.97 -18.54 15.13
CA GLU A 304 -15.70 -19.80 15.05
C GLU A 304 -15.54 -20.50 13.68
N HIS A 305 -15.53 -21.83 13.67
CA HIS A 305 -15.41 -22.69 12.49
C HIS A 305 -14.00 -22.87 11.91
N GLN A 306 -12.96 -22.45 12.62
CA GLN A 306 -11.58 -22.76 12.25
C GLN A 306 -11.18 -24.19 12.66
N THR A 307 -10.13 -24.71 12.04
CA THR A 307 -9.54 -26.00 12.44
C THR A 307 -8.85 -25.89 13.81
N ALA A 308 -8.60 -27.02 14.45
CA ALA A 308 -7.87 -27.03 15.73
C ALA A 308 -6.48 -26.37 15.59
N ASP A 309 -5.79 -26.59 14.47
CA ASP A 309 -4.46 -26.03 14.20
C ASP A 309 -4.53 -24.50 14.04
N GLU A 310 -5.57 -23.97 13.36
CA GLU A 310 -5.78 -22.53 13.22
C GLU A 310 -6.08 -21.86 14.56
N ILE A 311 -6.90 -22.50 15.40
CA ILE A 311 -7.18 -22.02 16.77
C ILE A 311 -5.87 -21.95 17.57
N ARG A 312 -5.03 -23.01 17.52
CA ARG A 312 -3.74 -23.03 18.23
C ARG A 312 -2.77 -21.97 17.70
N PHE A 313 -2.79 -21.72 16.39
CA PHE A 313 -2.04 -20.63 15.79
C PHE A 313 -2.51 -19.26 16.31
N GLY A 314 -3.82 -19.03 16.38
CA GLY A 314 -4.41 -17.82 16.96
C GLY A 314 -4.05 -17.66 18.44
N ASP A 315 -4.19 -18.73 19.24
CA ASP A 315 -3.80 -18.76 20.68
C ASP A 315 -2.31 -18.38 20.85
N ALA A 316 -1.42 -18.89 19.98
CA ALA A 316 0.00 -18.52 20.01
C ALA A 316 0.21 -17.03 19.70
N GLY A 317 -0.52 -16.47 18.76
CA GLY A 317 -0.49 -15.05 18.44
C GLY A 317 -0.98 -14.18 19.59
N HIS A 318 -2.10 -14.53 20.22
CA HIS A 318 -2.62 -13.84 21.42
C HIS A 318 -1.60 -13.86 22.56
N LEU A 319 -0.97 -15.01 22.79
CA LEU A 319 0.06 -15.13 23.82
C LEU A 319 1.27 -14.23 23.56
N LEU A 320 1.66 -14.00 22.29
CA LEU A 320 2.71 -13.04 21.98
C LEU A 320 2.32 -11.61 22.35
N PHE A 321 1.06 -11.20 22.16
CA PHE A 321 0.58 -9.91 22.64
C PHE A 321 0.67 -9.81 24.16
N GLU A 322 0.25 -10.85 24.89
CA GLU A 322 0.32 -10.89 26.36
C GLU A 322 1.76 -10.84 26.88
N LEU A 323 2.67 -11.58 26.26
CA LEU A 323 4.10 -11.57 26.60
C LEU A 323 4.76 -10.22 26.33
N ALA A 324 4.24 -9.46 25.36
CA ALA A 324 4.65 -8.08 25.11
C ALA A 324 4.01 -7.09 26.11
N GLY A 325 3.18 -7.53 27.04
CA GLY A 325 2.50 -6.66 28.01
C GLY A 325 1.24 -5.97 27.47
N HIS A 326 0.75 -6.41 26.33
CA HIS A 326 -0.41 -5.82 25.66
C HIS A 326 -1.54 -6.84 25.52
N LYS A 327 -2.78 -6.37 25.63
CA LYS A 327 -3.94 -7.21 25.29
C LYS A 327 -4.28 -6.98 23.82
N HIS A 328 -4.45 -8.08 23.11
CA HIS A 328 -5.08 -8.01 21.79
C HIS A 328 -6.56 -7.65 21.99
N THR A 329 -6.96 -6.47 21.53
CA THR A 329 -8.34 -5.94 21.65
C THR A 329 -9.09 -5.96 20.32
N GLY A 330 -8.43 -6.33 19.25
CA GLY A 330 -9.03 -6.51 17.93
C GLY A 330 -9.57 -7.93 17.83
N GLY A 331 -10.84 -8.05 17.49
CA GLY A 331 -11.38 -9.29 16.99
C GLY A 331 -11.34 -9.31 15.46
N CYS A 332 -11.53 -10.41 14.90
CA CYS A 332 -11.99 -10.45 13.53
C CYS A 332 -13.45 -10.03 13.48
#